data_f7f8d8d50b32718a8a917b3689f296cf
#
_entry.id   f7f8d8d50b32718a8a917b3689f296cf
#
_cell.length_a   1.000
_cell.length_b   1.000
_cell.length_c   1.000
_cell.angle_alpha   90.00
_cell.angle_beta   90.00
_cell.angle_gamma   90.00
#
_symmetry.space_group_name_H-M   'P 1'
#
loop_
_entity.id
_entity.type
_entity.pdbx_description
1 polymer ?
#
loop_
_entity_poly.entity_id
_entity_poly.type
_entity_poly.pdbx_seq_one_letter_code
_entity_poly.pdbx_strand_id
1 'polypeptide(L)'
;MTAKKFEELLYELGACSSAVEWAHGKTLHVFWKTCQRGDWLLWLAGKMADKKGWHTRKQIVLAACACAETALKYVPKGEERPKKAIQTARAWAKGKATIEEVWAAAADAAADAARTTTLAECADIVRKYLKEPKP
;
A
#
# COMPACT_ATOMS: atom_id res chain seq x y z
N MET A 1 18.83 4.39 9.54
CA MET A 1 18.94 5.12 8.24
C MET A 1 18.78 6.60 8.50
N THR A 2 19.70 7.42 8.01
CA THR A 2 19.61 8.87 8.13
C THR A 2 18.56 9.45 7.19
N ALA A 3 18.12 10.70 7.44
CA ALA A 3 17.19 11.38 6.56
C ALA A 3 17.75 11.51 5.13
N LYS A 4 19.05 11.80 5.00
CA LYS A 4 19.72 11.89 3.71
C LYS A 4 19.70 10.56 2.95
N LYS A 5 20.02 9.47 3.62
CA LYS A 5 19.98 8.13 3.01
C LYS A 5 18.57 7.71 2.63
N PHE A 6 17.59 8.08 3.42
CA PHE A 6 16.19 7.81 3.09
C PHE A 6 15.75 8.60 1.85
N GLU A 7 16.14 9.86 1.74
CA GLU A 7 15.86 10.68 0.56
C GLU A 7 16.52 10.08 -0.69
N GLU A 8 17.78 9.68 -0.59
CA GLU A 8 18.50 8.99 -1.68
C GLU A 8 17.77 7.72 -2.11
N LEU A 9 17.29 6.94 -1.15
CA LEU A 9 16.51 5.72 -1.44
C LEU A 9 15.24 6.05 -2.23
N LEU A 10 14.52 7.09 -1.83
CA LEU A 10 13.30 7.51 -2.54
C LEU A 10 13.59 7.90 -4.00
N TYR A 11 14.68 8.60 -4.25
CA TYR A 11 15.13 8.93 -5.61
C TYR A 11 15.46 7.67 -6.41
N GLU A 12 16.22 6.75 -5.83
CA GLU A 12 16.58 5.49 -6.50
C GLU A 12 15.36 4.65 -6.86
N LEU A 13 14.35 4.66 -6.01
CA LEU A 13 13.11 3.91 -6.24
C LEU A 13 12.18 4.60 -7.24
N GLY A 14 12.45 5.85 -7.62
CA GLY A 14 11.60 6.59 -8.54
C GLY A 14 10.36 7.18 -7.91
N ALA A 15 10.44 7.60 -6.64
CA ALA A 15 9.33 8.23 -5.96
C ALA A 15 8.91 9.53 -6.67
N CYS A 16 7.61 9.84 -6.64
CA CYS A 16 7.09 11.06 -7.21
C CYS A 16 7.60 12.30 -6.46
N SER A 17 7.64 13.44 -7.15
CA SER A 17 8.15 14.68 -6.57
C SER A 17 7.43 15.10 -5.30
N SER A 18 6.12 14.93 -5.25
CA SER A 18 5.30 15.25 -4.05
C SER A 18 5.74 14.45 -2.83
N ALA A 19 6.00 13.15 -3.00
CA ALA A 19 6.45 12.30 -1.92
C ALA A 19 7.85 12.67 -1.46
N VAL A 20 8.76 12.95 -2.38
CA VAL A 20 10.13 13.37 -2.07
C VAL A 20 10.14 14.69 -1.32
N GLU A 21 9.37 15.68 -1.77
CA GLU A 21 9.27 16.98 -1.11
C GLU A 21 8.75 16.84 0.32
N TRP A 22 7.68 16.06 0.49
CA TRP A 22 7.11 15.84 1.82
C TRP A 22 8.07 15.11 2.75
N ALA A 23 8.84 14.15 2.21
CA ALA A 23 9.80 13.35 2.97
C ALA A 23 11.09 14.11 3.30
N HIS A 24 11.33 15.26 2.69
CA HIS A 24 12.57 16.02 2.88
C HIS A 24 12.85 16.28 4.37
N GLY A 25 14.04 15.95 4.81
CA GLY A 25 14.46 16.11 6.20
C GLY A 25 13.89 15.08 7.18
N LYS A 26 13.08 14.14 6.72
CA LYS A 26 12.50 13.08 7.56
C LYS A 26 13.28 11.77 7.41
N THR A 27 13.48 11.10 8.53
CA THR A 27 13.98 9.71 8.52
C THR A 27 12.87 8.76 8.10
N LEU A 28 13.21 7.53 7.74
CA LEU A 28 12.22 6.47 7.49
C LEU A 28 11.27 6.32 8.70
N HIS A 29 11.80 6.38 9.92
CA HIS A 29 11.01 6.28 11.13
C HIS A 29 9.92 7.37 11.18
N VAL A 30 10.30 8.63 10.98
CA VAL A 30 9.36 9.76 11.01
C VAL A 30 8.37 9.65 9.84
N PHE A 31 8.85 9.34 8.65
CA PHE A 31 7.99 9.12 7.48
C PHE A 31 6.93 8.06 7.74
N TRP A 32 7.35 6.90 8.23
CA TRP A 32 6.42 5.78 8.49
C TRP A 32 5.37 6.14 9.54
N LYS A 33 5.76 6.84 10.59
CA LYS A 33 4.86 7.19 11.68
C LYS A 33 3.88 8.31 11.34
N THR A 34 4.28 9.27 10.52
CA THR A 34 3.51 10.50 10.32
C THR A 34 2.82 10.62 8.96
N CYS A 35 3.15 9.74 8.02
CA CYS A 35 2.57 9.81 6.68
C CYS A 35 1.06 9.56 6.71
N GLN A 36 0.31 10.48 6.12
CA GLN A 36 -1.16 10.40 6.01
C GLN A 36 -1.60 9.84 4.64
N ARG A 37 -0.68 9.28 3.89
CA ARG A 37 -0.91 8.73 2.57
C ARG A 37 -0.63 7.22 2.59
N GLY A 38 -1.69 6.44 2.78
CA GLY A 38 -1.59 4.97 2.76
C GLY A 38 -1.04 4.44 1.44
N ASP A 39 -1.33 5.11 0.33
CA ASP A 39 -0.80 4.74 -0.99
C ASP A 39 0.72 4.89 -1.05
N TRP A 40 1.29 5.93 -0.44
CA TRP A 40 2.75 6.11 -0.37
C TRP A 40 3.41 5.04 0.49
N LEU A 41 2.81 4.71 1.63
CA LEU A 41 3.31 3.64 2.50
C LEU A 41 3.30 2.28 1.79
N LEU A 42 2.19 1.96 1.11
CA LEU A 42 2.07 0.72 0.34
C LEU A 42 3.03 0.68 -0.85
N TRP A 43 3.20 1.80 -1.56
CA TRP A 43 4.14 1.90 -2.66
C TRP A 43 5.56 1.62 -2.19
N LEU A 44 5.99 2.28 -1.11
CA LEU A 44 7.32 2.09 -0.55
C LEU A 44 7.53 0.65 -0.09
N ALA A 45 6.58 0.10 0.68
CA ALA A 45 6.64 -1.29 1.11
C ALA A 45 6.72 -2.25 -0.09
N GLY A 46 5.95 -1.99 -1.14
CA GLY A 46 5.95 -2.79 -2.36
C GLY A 46 7.28 -2.77 -3.09
N LYS A 47 7.91 -1.60 -3.19
CA LYS A 47 9.24 -1.46 -3.80
C LYS A 47 10.31 -2.20 -3.01
N MET A 48 10.16 -2.29 -1.71
CA MET A 48 11.12 -2.93 -0.81
C MET A 48 10.70 -4.35 -0.39
N ALA A 49 9.68 -4.91 -1.03
CA ALA A 49 9.14 -6.22 -0.68
C ALA A 49 10.23 -7.31 -0.67
N ASP A 50 10.17 -8.14 0.35
CA ASP A 50 11.05 -9.28 0.56
C ASP A 50 12.53 -8.93 0.82
N LYS A 51 12.88 -7.65 0.89
CA LYS A 51 14.23 -7.23 1.27
C LYS A 51 14.39 -7.28 2.79
N LYS A 52 15.65 -7.44 3.24
CA LYS A 52 15.98 -7.55 4.67
C LYS A 52 15.43 -6.36 5.46
N GLY A 53 14.69 -6.66 6.53
CA GLY A 53 14.08 -5.65 7.40
C GLY A 53 12.75 -5.09 6.88
N TRP A 54 12.31 -5.51 5.70
CA TRP A 54 11.08 -5.09 5.07
C TRP A 54 10.03 -6.22 5.05
N HIS A 55 8.85 -5.91 4.58
CA HIS A 55 7.69 -6.81 4.63
C HIS A 55 7.68 -7.78 3.45
N THR A 56 7.01 -8.92 3.64
CA THR A 56 6.77 -9.84 2.55
C THR A 56 5.66 -9.33 1.63
N ARG A 57 5.67 -9.77 0.39
CA ARG A 57 4.63 -9.41 -0.58
C ARG A 57 3.24 -9.79 -0.08
N LYS A 58 3.09 -10.95 0.55
CA LYS A 58 1.80 -11.39 1.11
C LYS A 58 1.28 -10.45 2.20
N GLN A 59 2.16 -10.01 3.10
CA GLN A 59 1.80 -9.03 4.14
C GLN A 59 1.32 -7.73 3.52
N ILE A 60 2.02 -7.25 2.49
CA ILE A 60 1.67 -6.01 1.79
C ILE A 60 0.31 -6.13 1.11
N VAL A 61 0.04 -7.25 0.44
CA VAL A 61 -1.25 -7.50 -0.20
C VAL A 61 -2.39 -7.51 0.82
N LEU A 62 -2.20 -8.12 1.98
CA LEU A 62 -3.22 -8.12 3.03
C LEU A 62 -3.50 -6.70 3.55
N ALA A 63 -2.47 -5.89 3.73
CA ALA A 63 -2.62 -4.49 4.10
C ALA A 63 -3.37 -3.69 3.02
N ALA A 64 -3.03 -3.90 1.76
CA ALA A 64 -3.70 -3.26 0.62
C ALA A 64 -5.18 -3.65 0.54
N CYS A 65 -5.51 -4.92 0.78
CA CYS A 65 -6.90 -5.39 0.82
C CYS A 65 -7.69 -4.71 1.93
N ALA A 66 -7.11 -4.57 3.11
CA ALA A 66 -7.75 -3.89 4.23
C ALA A 66 -8.01 -2.41 3.92
N CYS A 67 -7.06 -1.75 3.24
CA CYS A 67 -7.25 -0.38 2.77
C CYS A 67 -8.37 -0.29 1.73
N ALA A 68 -8.36 -1.18 0.75
CA ALA A 68 -9.35 -1.19 -0.33
C ALA A 68 -10.78 -1.40 0.20
N GLU A 69 -10.95 -2.16 1.27
CA GLU A 69 -12.27 -2.36 1.90
C GLU A 69 -12.88 -1.06 2.38
N THR A 70 -12.07 -0.10 2.83
CA THR A 70 -12.60 1.20 3.29
C THR A 70 -13.27 1.97 2.16
N ALA A 71 -12.88 1.72 0.92
CA ALA A 71 -13.45 2.36 -0.25
C ALA A 71 -14.73 1.70 -0.75
N LEU A 72 -15.06 0.49 -0.30
CA LEU A 72 -16.26 -0.22 -0.73
C LEU A 72 -17.55 0.55 -0.41
N LYS A 73 -17.55 1.35 0.64
CA LYS A 73 -18.69 2.21 1.00
C LYS A 73 -19.04 3.25 -0.08
N TYR A 74 -18.12 3.56 -0.98
CA TYR A 74 -18.33 4.50 -2.08
C TYR A 74 -18.70 3.81 -3.40
N VAL A 75 -18.70 2.47 -3.42
CA VAL A 75 -19.03 1.68 -4.60
C VAL A 75 -20.54 1.60 -4.74
N PRO A 76 -21.11 1.84 -5.95
CA PRO A 76 -22.55 1.73 -6.17
C PRO A 76 -23.08 0.34 -5.80
N LYS A 77 -24.29 0.31 -5.26
CA LYS A 77 -24.98 -0.94 -4.93
C LYS A 77 -25.13 -1.80 -6.20
N GLY A 78 -24.74 -3.06 -6.10
CA GLY A 78 -24.80 -4.00 -7.24
C GLY A 78 -23.50 -4.11 -8.01
N GLU A 79 -22.51 -3.22 -7.77
CA GLU A 79 -21.18 -3.35 -8.37
C GLU A 79 -20.29 -4.23 -7.49
N GLU A 80 -20.08 -5.46 -7.93
CA GLU A 80 -19.37 -6.50 -7.16
C GLU A 80 -17.89 -6.66 -7.56
N ARG A 81 -17.44 -6.05 -8.65
CA ARG A 81 -16.08 -6.24 -9.16
C ARG A 81 -14.99 -5.81 -8.18
N PRO A 82 -15.07 -4.65 -7.50
CA PRO A 82 -14.05 -4.28 -6.51
C PRO A 82 -14.00 -5.25 -5.34
N LYS A 83 -15.15 -5.68 -4.82
CA LYS A 83 -15.22 -6.67 -3.73
C LYS A 83 -14.59 -8.00 -4.15
N LYS A 84 -14.88 -8.47 -5.36
CA LYS A 84 -14.31 -9.70 -5.90
C LYS A 84 -12.80 -9.61 -6.06
N ALA A 85 -12.28 -8.47 -6.50
CA ALA A 85 -10.84 -8.23 -6.62
C ALA A 85 -10.16 -8.35 -5.24
N ILE A 86 -10.74 -7.77 -4.20
CA ILE A 86 -10.22 -7.86 -2.83
C ILE A 86 -10.24 -9.31 -2.34
N GLN A 87 -11.34 -10.02 -2.55
CA GLN A 87 -11.47 -11.42 -2.14
C GLN A 87 -10.43 -12.31 -2.83
N THR A 88 -10.20 -12.10 -4.12
CA THR A 88 -9.22 -12.85 -4.91
C THR A 88 -7.79 -12.57 -4.44
N ALA A 89 -7.47 -11.31 -4.15
CA ALA A 89 -6.15 -10.92 -3.63
C ALA A 89 -5.89 -11.56 -2.26
N ARG A 90 -6.89 -11.57 -1.37
CA ARG A 90 -6.77 -12.25 -0.08
C ARG A 90 -6.59 -13.76 -0.23
N ALA A 91 -7.31 -14.37 -1.16
CA ALA A 91 -7.16 -15.79 -1.45
C ALA A 91 -5.75 -16.12 -1.94
N TRP A 92 -5.18 -15.27 -2.78
CA TRP A 92 -3.79 -15.41 -3.22
C TRP A 92 -2.82 -15.36 -2.03
N ALA A 93 -2.98 -14.40 -1.13
CA ALA A 93 -2.12 -14.26 0.05
C ALA A 93 -2.19 -15.49 0.96
N LYS A 94 -3.30 -16.22 0.93
CA LYS A 94 -3.50 -17.48 1.68
C LYS A 94 -3.14 -18.72 0.87
N GLY A 95 -2.60 -18.60 -0.34
CA GLY A 95 -2.23 -19.70 -1.21
C GLY A 95 -3.42 -20.38 -1.90
N LYS A 96 -4.59 -19.72 -1.96
CA LYS A 96 -5.84 -20.29 -2.51
C LYS A 96 -6.24 -19.71 -3.87
N ALA A 97 -5.42 -18.83 -4.44
CA ALA A 97 -5.63 -18.28 -5.77
C ALA A 97 -4.29 -18.01 -6.43
N THR A 98 -4.25 -17.99 -7.76
CA THR A 98 -3.06 -17.67 -8.52
C THR A 98 -2.92 -16.16 -8.68
N ILE A 99 -1.70 -15.70 -8.99
CA ILE A 99 -1.45 -14.28 -9.26
C ILE A 99 -2.19 -13.84 -10.54
N GLU A 100 -2.36 -14.73 -11.51
CA GLU A 100 -3.11 -14.47 -12.74
C GLU A 100 -4.59 -14.21 -12.43
N GLU A 101 -5.17 -14.94 -11.49
CA GLU A 101 -6.55 -14.70 -11.03
C GLU A 101 -6.69 -13.33 -10.36
N VAL A 102 -5.68 -12.91 -9.60
CA VAL A 102 -5.64 -11.57 -8.98
C VAL A 102 -5.61 -10.49 -10.06
N TRP A 103 -4.75 -10.65 -11.08
CA TRP A 103 -4.65 -9.67 -12.17
C TRP A 103 -5.95 -9.58 -12.97
N ALA A 104 -6.58 -10.71 -13.26
CA ALA A 104 -7.86 -10.74 -13.98
C ALA A 104 -8.95 -10.01 -13.17
N ALA A 105 -9.07 -10.28 -11.88
CA ALA A 105 -10.04 -9.62 -11.02
C ALA A 105 -9.77 -8.12 -10.89
N ALA A 106 -8.51 -7.72 -10.77
CA ALA A 106 -8.11 -6.31 -10.70
C ALA A 106 -8.41 -5.56 -12.01
N ALA A 107 -8.24 -6.21 -13.16
CA ALA A 107 -8.56 -5.63 -14.45
C ALA A 107 -10.06 -5.37 -14.62
N ASP A 108 -10.89 -6.23 -14.04
CA ASP A 108 -12.35 -6.08 -14.07
C ASP A 108 -12.83 -4.97 -13.12
N ALA A 109 -12.07 -4.68 -12.08
CA ALA A 109 -12.43 -3.66 -11.11
C ALA A 109 -12.01 -2.28 -11.60
N ALA A 110 -12.97 -1.38 -11.77
CA ALA A 110 -12.66 0.02 -12.07
C ALA A 110 -12.00 0.64 -10.83
N ALA A 111 -10.78 1.16 -10.99
CA ALA A 111 -10.11 1.86 -9.89
C ALA A 111 -10.70 3.26 -9.74
N ASP A 112 -11.50 3.47 -8.71
CA ASP A 112 -11.89 4.83 -8.32
C ASP A 112 -10.73 5.50 -7.59
N ALA A 113 -10.51 6.78 -7.87
CA ALA A 113 -9.48 7.56 -7.20
C ALA A 113 -9.74 7.59 -5.69
N ALA A 114 -8.75 7.19 -4.90
CA ALA A 114 -8.85 7.24 -3.46
C ALA A 114 -8.98 8.69 -2.99
N ARG A 115 -9.94 8.96 -2.13
CA ARG A 115 -10.16 10.29 -1.57
C ARG A 115 -9.17 10.53 -0.42
N THR A 116 -8.87 11.79 -0.12
CA THR A 116 -7.90 12.17 0.92
C THR A 116 -8.20 11.54 2.28
N THR A 117 -9.48 11.54 2.70
CA THR A 117 -9.90 10.89 3.96
C THR A 117 -9.63 9.39 3.95
N THR A 118 -9.92 8.73 2.83
CA THR A 118 -9.63 7.31 2.66
C THR A 118 -8.13 7.04 2.71
N LEU A 119 -7.30 7.94 2.16
CA LEU A 119 -5.84 7.79 2.19
C LEU A 119 -5.29 7.87 3.62
N ALA A 120 -5.83 8.75 4.47
CA ALA A 120 -5.43 8.84 5.87
C ALA A 120 -5.85 7.59 6.66
N GLU A 121 -7.07 7.10 6.46
CA GLU A 121 -7.54 5.83 7.03
C GLU A 121 -6.66 4.67 6.59
N CYS A 122 -6.30 4.61 5.31
CA CYS A 122 -5.40 3.60 4.77
C CYS A 122 -4.02 3.67 5.42
N ALA A 123 -3.48 4.87 5.66
CA ALA A 123 -2.20 5.02 6.33
C ALA A 123 -2.22 4.39 7.73
N ASP A 124 -3.30 4.62 8.50
CA ASP A 124 -3.46 4.00 9.82
C ASP A 124 -3.58 2.48 9.73
N ILE A 125 -4.33 1.99 8.76
CA ILE A 125 -4.49 0.54 8.51
C ILE A 125 -3.15 -0.09 8.13
N VAL A 126 -2.39 0.54 7.24
CA VAL A 126 -1.07 0.05 6.83
C VAL A 126 -0.17 -0.10 8.05
N ARG A 127 -0.15 0.89 8.94
CA ARG A 127 0.67 0.83 10.16
C ARG A 127 0.24 -0.29 11.12
N LYS A 128 -1.01 -0.72 11.09
CA LYS A 128 -1.48 -1.88 11.86
C LYS A 128 -1.00 -3.20 11.29
N TYR A 129 -1.02 -3.33 9.97
CA TYR A 129 -0.63 -4.57 9.27
C TYR A 129 0.88 -4.67 9.06
N LEU A 130 1.51 -3.54 8.78
CA LEU A 130 2.92 -3.45 8.45
C LEU A 130 3.62 -2.59 9.50
N LYS A 131 4.35 -3.22 10.39
CA LYS A 131 5.17 -2.50 11.37
C LYS A 131 6.25 -1.70 10.67
N GLU A 132 6.79 -0.70 11.35
CA GLU A 132 7.89 0.10 10.82
C GLU A 132 9.04 -0.79 10.34
N PRO A 133 9.50 -0.61 9.10
CA PRO A 133 10.64 -1.38 8.58
C PRO A 133 11.91 -1.07 9.37
N LYS A 134 12.74 -2.09 9.56
CA LYS A 134 14.03 -1.99 10.26
C LYS A 134 15.12 -2.57 9.37
N PRO A 135 15.46 -1.84 8.30
CA PRO A 135 16.48 -2.29 7.37
C PRO A 135 17.88 -2.35 7.97
#